data_d8f4bc18153c67272de7b036fcfbe24a
#
_entry.id   d8f4bc18153c67272de7b036fcfbe24a
#
_cell.length_a   1.000
_cell.length_b   1.000
_cell.length_c   1.000
_cell.angle_alpha   90.00
_cell.angle_beta   90.00
_cell.angle_gamma   90.00
#
_symmetry.space_group_name_H-M   'P 1'
#
loop_
_entity.id
_entity.type
_entity.pdbx_description
1 polymer ?
#
loop_
_entity_poly.entity_id
_entity_poly.type
_entity_poly.pdbx_seq_one_letter_code
_entity_poly.pdbx_strand_id
1 'polypeptide(L)'
;MIKNKYNYYYICGLLVALACFTFSGCETTNTGASSSTARLTIQRGPKFGDRAVLAVMVDGARVASVVTGQSYNGTLTPGPHVISVSASGPSRGASPKKTIMAAAGQTYSFTATWQGKHLVLQ
;
A
#
# COMPACT_ATOMS: atom_id res chain seq x y z
N MET A 1 -21.65 11.98 69.05
CA MET A 1 -21.38 13.14 68.33
C MET A 1 -20.90 12.85 66.95
N ILE A 2 -21.70 13.14 66.04
CA ILE A 2 -21.47 12.84 64.64
C ILE A 2 -20.68 13.99 64.07
N LYS A 3 -19.40 13.89 63.97
CA LYS A 3 -18.57 14.93 63.40
C LYS A 3 -17.54 14.29 62.51
N ASN A 4 -17.50 14.80 61.32
CA ASN A 4 -16.46 14.51 60.29
C ASN A 4 -16.69 13.33 59.37
N LYS A 5 -17.90 12.89 59.16
CA LYS A 5 -18.15 11.97 58.04
C LYS A 5 -18.15 12.65 56.67
N TYR A 6 -18.24 13.96 56.64
CA TYR A 6 -18.39 14.70 55.38
C TYR A 6 -17.06 15.14 54.72
N ASN A 7 -16.02 15.20 55.53
CA ASN A 7 -14.73 15.58 54.95
C ASN A 7 -14.04 14.49 54.14
N TYR A 8 -14.44 13.27 54.36
CA TYR A 8 -13.81 12.16 53.68
C TYR A 8 -14.23 12.05 52.20
N TYR A 9 -15.45 12.45 51.91
CA TYR A 9 -15.97 12.39 50.56
C TYR A 9 -15.43 13.49 49.64
N TYR A 10 -15.10 14.63 50.22
CA TYR A 10 -14.51 15.71 49.44
C TYR A 10 -13.07 15.45 49.01
N ILE A 11 -12.33 14.71 49.78
CA ILE A 11 -10.95 14.35 49.48
C ILE A 11 -10.92 13.29 48.38
N CYS A 12 -11.83 12.34 48.41
CA CYS A 12 -11.95 11.34 47.36
C CYS A 12 -12.43 11.92 46.01
N GLY A 13 -13.33 12.90 46.09
CA GLY A 13 -13.83 13.56 44.88
C GLY A 13 -12.79 14.41 44.17
N LEU A 14 -11.88 15.00 44.92
CA LEU A 14 -10.84 15.83 44.33
C LEU A 14 -9.73 15.04 43.68
N LEU A 15 -9.46 13.83 44.17
CA LEU A 15 -8.45 12.95 43.61
C LEU A 15 -8.90 12.29 42.28
N VAL A 16 -10.20 12.09 42.15
CA VAL A 16 -10.74 11.52 40.90
C VAL A 16 -10.77 12.53 39.76
N ALA A 17 -10.96 13.80 40.08
CA ALA A 17 -10.97 14.86 39.08
C ALA A 17 -9.58 15.13 38.45
N LEU A 18 -8.50 14.80 39.17
CA LEU A 18 -7.14 15.08 38.69
C LEU A 18 -6.63 13.99 37.75
N ALA A 19 -7.26 12.80 37.72
CA ALA A 19 -6.85 11.71 36.89
C ALA A 19 -7.34 11.79 35.43
N CYS A 20 -8.27 12.68 35.13
CA CYS A 20 -8.85 12.82 33.79
C CYS A 20 -8.12 13.79 32.87
N PHE A 21 -7.04 14.43 33.30
CA PHE A 21 -6.37 15.46 32.50
C PHE A 21 -5.12 15.03 31.77
N THR A 22 -4.81 13.75 31.76
CA THR A 22 -3.60 13.28 31.08
C THR A 22 -3.86 12.66 29.69
N PHE A 23 -5.05 12.85 29.15
CA PHE A 23 -5.36 12.39 27.77
C PHE A 23 -5.49 13.52 26.77
N SER A 24 -4.73 14.57 26.93
CA SER A 24 -4.55 15.58 25.88
C SER A 24 -3.24 15.32 25.13
N GLY A 25 -3.13 14.18 24.56
CA GLY A 25 -1.97 13.79 23.81
C GLY A 25 -2.33 13.04 22.54
N CYS A 26 -3.43 13.37 21.89
CA CYS A 26 -3.50 13.15 20.46
C CYS A 26 -2.80 14.33 19.78
N GLU A 27 -1.51 14.41 19.95
CA GLU A 27 -0.69 15.04 18.95
C GLU A 27 -0.78 14.14 17.73
N THR A 28 -1.69 14.47 16.85
CA THR A 28 -1.52 14.19 15.43
C THR A 28 -0.32 15.04 15.01
N THR A 29 0.86 14.64 15.41
CA THR A 29 2.03 14.99 14.66
C THR A 29 1.82 14.35 13.29
N ASN A 30 1.38 15.15 12.34
CA ASN A 30 1.66 14.94 10.95
C ASN A 30 3.17 15.08 10.75
N THR A 31 3.93 14.33 11.49
CA THR A 31 5.25 13.90 11.07
C THR A 31 4.96 13.08 9.86
N GLY A 32 5.38 13.55 8.69
CA GLY A 32 5.18 12.90 7.43
C GLY A 32 5.32 11.41 7.64
N ALA A 33 4.22 10.69 7.51
CA ALA A 33 4.21 9.25 7.68
C ALA A 33 5.24 8.74 6.69
N SER A 34 6.40 8.44 7.16
CA SER A 34 7.42 7.68 6.45
C SER A 34 6.68 6.41 6.07
N SER A 35 6.18 6.36 4.83
CA SER A 35 5.40 5.23 4.39
C SER A 35 6.30 4.01 4.56
N SER A 36 5.92 3.11 5.45
CA SER A 36 6.66 1.87 5.69
C SER A 36 6.62 0.92 4.48
N THR A 37 6.01 1.36 3.38
CA THR A 37 5.80 0.60 2.16
C THR A 37 6.34 1.36 0.94
N ALA A 38 6.69 0.63 -0.09
CA ALA A 38 6.95 1.17 -1.42
C ALA A 38 5.66 1.20 -2.25
N ARG A 39 5.60 2.05 -3.25
CA ARG A 39 4.49 2.10 -4.21
C ARG A 39 4.89 1.43 -5.52
N LEU A 40 4.00 0.63 -6.07
CA LEU A 40 4.16 0.00 -7.38
C LEU A 40 3.06 0.47 -8.32
N THR A 41 3.46 0.98 -9.48
CA THR A 41 2.53 1.33 -10.57
C THR A 41 2.89 0.53 -11.80
N ILE A 42 1.92 -0.15 -12.39
CA ILE A 42 2.05 -0.86 -13.66
C ILE A 42 1.06 -0.27 -14.65
N GLN A 43 1.60 0.28 -15.73
CA GLN A 43 0.80 0.85 -16.81
C GLN A 43 0.73 -0.13 -17.98
N ARG A 44 -0.39 -0.15 -18.65
CA ARG A 44 -0.59 -0.89 -19.88
C ARG A 44 -0.26 0.02 -21.06
N GLY A 45 0.71 -0.39 -21.86
CA GLY A 45 1.10 0.36 -23.07
C GLY A 45 0.04 0.31 -24.17
N PRO A 46 0.13 1.19 -25.18
CA PRO A 46 -0.91 1.35 -26.19
C PRO A 46 -1.01 0.24 -27.23
N LYS A 47 -0.03 -0.65 -27.30
CA LYS A 47 0.03 -1.71 -28.32
C LYS A 47 -0.75 -2.99 -27.96
N PHE A 48 -1.49 -2.97 -26.85
CA PHE A 48 -2.40 -4.05 -26.53
C PHE A 48 -3.73 -3.81 -27.26
N GLY A 49 -4.27 -4.82 -27.92
CA GLY A 49 -5.63 -4.71 -28.49
C GLY A 49 -6.66 -4.51 -27.38
N ASP A 50 -7.81 -3.91 -27.72
CA ASP A 50 -8.84 -3.51 -26.74
C ASP A 50 -9.38 -4.67 -25.89
N ARG A 51 -9.28 -5.89 -26.38
CA ARG A 51 -9.75 -7.10 -25.69
C ARG A 51 -8.68 -7.79 -24.83
N ALA A 52 -7.42 -7.37 -24.92
CA ALA A 52 -6.36 -7.98 -24.14
C ALA A 52 -6.41 -7.49 -22.68
N VAL A 53 -6.32 -8.40 -21.74
CA VAL A 53 -6.22 -8.12 -20.32
C VAL A 53 -4.80 -8.40 -19.88
N LEU A 54 -4.19 -7.44 -19.21
CA LEU A 54 -2.88 -7.58 -18.62
C LEU A 54 -3.04 -8.09 -17.17
N ALA A 55 -2.59 -9.29 -16.89
CA ALA A 55 -2.51 -9.78 -15.52
C ALA A 55 -1.19 -9.35 -14.90
N VAL A 56 -1.26 -8.73 -13.74
CA VAL A 56 -0.10 -8.31 -12.93
C VAL A 56 0.07 -9.29 -11.79
N MET A 57 1.29 -9.77 -11.61
CA MET A 57 1.67 -10.69 -10.54
C MET A 57 2.84 -10.12 -9.75
N VAL A 58 2.77 -10.28 -8.45
CA VAL A 58 3.85 -9.95 -7.51
C VAL A 58 4.19 -11.22 -6.75
N ASP A 59 5.45 -11.60 -6.77
CA ASP A 59 5.96 -12.83 -6.11
C ASP A 59 5.17 -14.10 -6.48
N GLY A 60 4.71 -14.16 -7.73
CA GLY A 60 3.92 -15.28 -8.25
C GLY A 60 2.42 -15.24 -7.95
N ALA A 61 1.95 -14.30 -7.15
CA ALA A 61 0.54 -14.09 -6.86
C ALA A 61 -0.08 -13.04 -7.79
N ARG A 62 -1.23 -13.34 -8.38
CA ARG A 62 -1.97 -12.38 -9.20
C ARG A 62 -2.60 -11.31 -8.31
N VAL A 63 -2.21 -10.06 -8.52
CA VAL A 63 -2.69 -8.91 -7.73
C VAL A 63 -3.70 -8.06 -8.48
N ALA A 64 -3.67 -8.06 -9.82
CA ALA A 64 -4.61 -7.27 -10.61
C ALA A 64 -4.77 -7.78 -12.04
N SER A 65 -5.81 -7.29 -12.68
CA SER A 65 -6.06 -7.38 -14.11
C SER A 65 -6.27 -5.97 -14.66
N VAL A 66 -5.41 -5.56 -15.59
CA VAL A 66 -5.43 -4.21 -16.15
C VAL A 66 -6.01 -4.27 -17.55
N VAL A 67 -7.11 -3.57 -17.75
CA VAL A 67 -7.77 -3.42 -19.07
C VAL A 67 -7.38 -2.09 -19.72
N THR A 68 -7.87 -1.86 -20.92
CA THR A 68 -7.62 -0.62 -21.69
C THR A 68 -7.93 0.62 -20.88
N GLY A 69 -6.99 1.56 -20.85
CA GLY A 69 -7.12 2.84 -20.13
C GLY A 69 -6.93 2.76 -18.62
N GLN A 70 -6.57 1.59 -18.08
CA GLN A 70 -6.33 1.38 -16.66
C GLN A 70 -4.85 1.15 -16.35
N SER A 71 -4.50 1.38 -15.09
CA SER A 71 -3.21 1.06 -14.51
C SER A 71 -3.40 0.37 -13.15
N TYR A 72 -2.44 -0.44 -12.77
CA TYR A 72 -2.38 -0.99 -11.41
C TYR A 72 -1.59 -0.05 -10.51
N ASN A 73 -2.13 0.22 -9.35
CA ASN A 73 -1.45 0.96 -8.29
C ASN A 73 -1.57 0.15 -7.01
N GLY A 74 -0.45 -0.27 -6.49
CA GLY A 74 -0.38 -1.08 -5.27
C GLY A 74 0.78 -0.68 -4.38
N THR A 75 0.90 -1.38 -3.28
CA THR A 75 1.98 -1.21 -2.32
C THR A 75 2.80 -2.49 -2.20
N LEU A 76 4.08 -2.32 -1.92
CA LEU A 76 5.03 -3.40 -1.66
C LEU A 76 5.66 -3.20 -0.29
N THR A 77 5.87 -4.29 0.43
CA THR A 77 6.72 -4.27 1.61
C THR A 77 8.18 -4.02 1.21
N PRO A 78 9.01 -3.41 2.06
CA PRO A 78 10.44 -3.30 1.79
C PRO A 78 11.08 -4.69 1.62
N GLY A 79 11.98 -4.80 0.65
CA GLY A 79 12.69 -6.03 0.37
C GLY A 79 12.63 -6.46 -1.11
N PRO A 80 13.11 -7.65 -1.44
CA PRO A 80 13.11 -8.17 -2.80
C PRO A 80 11.72 -8.61 -3.24
N HIS A 81 11.33 -8.20 -4.45
CA HIS A 81 10.06 -8.62 -5.09
C HIS A 81 10.28 -8.97 -6.55
N VAL A 82 9.56 -9.95 -7.03
CA VAL A 82 9.51 -10.32 -8.44
C VAL A 82 8.18 -9.86 -9.03
N ILE A 83 8.27 -8.88 -9.92
CA ILE A 83 7.13 -8.36 -10.66
C ILE A 83 7.07 -9.09 -12.00
N SER A 84 5.92 -9.63 -12.34
CA SER A 84 5.68 -10.25 -13.64
C SER A 84 4.33 -9.84 -14.19
N VAL A 85 4.23 -9.84 -15.51
CA VAL A 85 3.00 -9.55 -16.22
C VAL A 85 2.74 -10.59 -17.28
N SER A 86 1.47 -10.89 -17.54
CA SER A 86 1.05 -11.75 -18.63
C SER A 86 -0.14 -11.13 -19.35
N ALA A 87 -0.20 -11.27 -20.66
CA ALA A 87 -1.32 -10.81 -21.44
C ALA A 87 -2.23 -11.97 -21.81
N SER A 88 -3.55 -11.76 -21.69
CA SER A 88 -4.52 -12.70 -22.26
C SER A 88 -4.65 -12.48 -23.76
N GLY A 89 -4.83 -13.54 -24.53
CA GLY A 89 -5.01 -13.45 -25.97
C GLY A 89 -4.23 -14.53 -26.72
N PRO A 90 -4.32 -14.56 -28.05
CA PRO A 90 -3.66 -15.58 -28.87
C PRO A 90 -2.13 -15.46 -28.86
N SER A 91 -1.60 -14.31 -28.54
CA SER A 91 -0.15 -14.09 -28.41
C SER A 91 0.33 -14.42 -27.00
N ARG A 92 0.46 -15.68 -26.70
CA ARG A 92 1.05 -16.15 -25.45
C ARG A 92 2.57 -16.07 -25.54
N GLY A 93 3.11 -14.86 -25.42
CA GLY A 93 4.54 -14.67 -25.21
C GLY A 93 4.92 -15.07 -23.79
N ALA A 94 6.22 -15.31 -23.58
CA ALA A 94 6.74 -15.50 -22.22
C ALA A 94 6.40 -14.28 -21.34
N SER A 95 5.97 -14.56 -20.12
CA SER A 95 5.68 -13.50 -19.15
C SER A 95 6.99 -12.86 -18.69
N PRO A 96 7.23 -11.58 -18.94
CA PRO A 96 8.43 -10.91 -18.48
C PRO A 96 8.42 -10.83 -16.94
N LYS A 97 9.59 -11.00 -16.37
CA LYS A 97 9.82 -10.90 -14.93
C LYS A 97 10.85 -9.81 -14.66
N LYS A 98 10.62 -9.04 -13.64
CA LYS A 98 11.58 -8.03 -13.18
C LYS A 98 11.73 -8.12 -11.66
N THR A 99 12.95 -8.33 -11.22
CA THR A 99 13.27 -8.33 -9.79
C THR A 99 13.63 -6.92 -9.38
N ILE A 100 13.02 -6.44 -8.31
CA ILE A 100 13.31 -5.15 -7.70
C ILE A 100 13.62 -5.33 -6.22
N MET A 101 14.41 -4.42 -5.68
CA MET A 101 14.58 -4.25 -4.25
C MET A 101 13.72 -3.06 -3.83
N ALA A 102 12.57 -3.33 -3.23
CA ALA A 102 11.65 -2.29 -2.80
C ALA A 102 12.18 -1.61 -1.54
N ALA A 103 12.23 -0.29 -1.55
CA ALA A 103 12.61 0.52 -0.40
C ALA A 103 11.40 1.33 0.07
N ALA A 104 11.23 1.43 1.37
CA ALA A 104 10.15 2.21 1.98
C ALA A 104 10.13 3.65 1.45
N GLY A 105 8.96 4.18 1.14
CA GLY A 105 8.78 5.52 0.60
C GLY A 105 9.11 5.69 -0.88
N GLN A 106 9.64 4.67 -1.56
CA GLN A 106 9.97 4.73 -2.97
C GLN A 106 8.78 4.35 -3.85
N THR A 107 8.76 4.90 -5.05
CA THR A 107 7.77 4.57 -6.08
C THR A 107 8.46 3.90 -7.26
N TYR A 108 7.96 2.75 -7.65
CA TYR A 108 8.41 1.98 -8.80
C TYR A 108 7.31 2.01 -9.87
N SER A 109 7.64 2.46 -11.06
CA SER A 109 6.69 2.59 -12.16
C SER A 109 7.21 1.81 -13.36
N PHE A 110 6.39 0.93 -13.90
CA PHE A 110 6.71 0.14 -15.07
C PHE A 110 5.59 0.22 -16.10
N THR A 111 5.98 0.09 -17.36
CA THR A 111 5.05 0.01 -18.47
C THR A 111 5.18 -1.35 -19.16
N ALA A 112 4.08 -2.08 -19.21
CA ALA A 112 4.01 -3.29 -20.02
C ALA A 112 3.71 -2.91 -21.46
N THR A 113 4.53 -3.38 -22.39
CA THR A 113 4.36 -3.10 -23.84
C THR A 113 4.80 -4.28 -24.68
N TRP A 114 4.34 -4.31 -25.93
CA TRP A 114 4.79 -5.30 -26.92
C TRP A 114 5.99 -4.76 -27.70
N GLN A 115 7.04 -5.55 -27.74
CA GLN A 115 8.16 -5.36 -28.66
C GLN A 115 8.16 -6.52 -29.67
N GLY A 116 7.62 -6.28 -30.86
CA GLY A 116 7.37 -7.35 -31.81
C GLY A 116 6.37 -8.37 -31.24
N LYS A 117 6.81 -9.61 -31.05
CA LYS A 117 6.02 -10.70 -30.47
C LYS A 117 6.28 -10.93 -28.98
N HIS A 118 7.13 -10.13 -28.37
CA HIS A 118 7.52 -10.27 -26.97
C HIS A 118 6.85 -9.22 -26.10
N LEU A 119 6.26 -9.65 -25.00
CA LEU A 119 5.81 -8.77 -23.94
C LEU A 119 7.03 -8.36 -23.10
N VAL A 120 7.20 -7.09 -22.85
CA VAL A 120 8.28 -6.52 -22.03
C VAL A 120 7.73 -5.61 -20.95
N LEU A 121 8.46 -5.53 -19.86
CA LEU A 121 8.19 -4.64 -18.73
C LEU A 121 9.36 -3.65 -18.61
N GLN A 122 9.09 -2.38 -18.90
CA GLN A 122 10.08 -1.29 -18.91
C GLN A 122 9.88 -0.37 -17.72
#